data_4b517a31270f89953b014a1d4fd79645
#
_entry.id   4b517a31270f89953b014a1d4fd79645
#
_cell.length_a   1.000
_cell.length_b   1.000
_cell.length_c   1.000
_cell.angle_alpha   90.00
_cell.angle_beta   90.00
_cell.angle_gamma   90.00
#
_symmetry.space_group_name_H-M   'P 1'
#
loop_
_entity.id
_entity.type
_entity.pdbx_description
1 polymer ?
#
loop_
_entity_poly.entity_id
_entity_poly.type
_entity_poly.pdbx_seq_one_letter_code
_entity_poly.pdbx_strand_id
1 'polypeptide(L)'
;GCMNSENPLPVGYIPAGSTNDFARGLQIPTTPEKAVQCILDGNTLCCDIGKFNEHYFTYVAAFGALTEISYQTPQNYKNVLGHAAYLLNGIAHLPTIKARKMRIEYDGTILENDYLYGMVTNATSVAKLLSLSDVEWDDGLFEVTLIRKPTDLVQFHQLILSLANFQLGAERQYFDYFRASHVTITNLDEEEVAWTIDGEYGGNQRVNEISNCQKALNIFVPKQK
;
A
#
# COMPACT_ATOMS: atom_id res chain seq x y z
N GLY A 1 -11.92 -16.90 -2.50
CA GLY A 1 -13.36 -17.08 -2.61
C GLY A 1 -13.96 -16.29 -3.76
N CYS A 2 -14.27 -15.00 -3.58
CA CYS A 2 -15.00 -14.20 -4.59
C CYS A 2 -14.29 -14.13 -5.95
N MET A 3 -12.98 -14.02 -5.96
CA MET A 3 -12.18 -13.89 -7.19
C MET A 3 -12.18 -15.12 -8.10
N ASN A 4 -12.57 -16.28 -7.59
CA ASN A 4 -12.62 -17.53 -8.34
C ASN A 4 -14.06 -17.93 -8.74
N SER A 5 -15.02 -17.04 -8.56
CA SER A 5 -16.43 -17.28 -8.94
C SER A 5 -16.69 -16.78 -10.36
N GLU A 6 -17.39 -17.59 -11.16
CA GLU A 6 -17.83 -17.17 -12.51
C GLU A 6 -18.82 -16.00 -12.47
N ASN A 7 -19.55 -15.85 -11.34
CA ASN A 7 -20.48 -14.76 -11.10
C ASN A 7 -20.23 -14.21 -9.68
N PRO A 8 -19.24 -13.33 -9.48
CA PRO A 8 -18.94 -12.79 -8.17
C PRO A 8 -20.07 -11.92 -7.65
N LEU A 9 -20.58 -12.24 -6.46
CA LEU A 9 -21.56 -11.42 -5.77
C LEU A 9 -20.89 -10.16 -5.21
N PRO A 10 -21.63 -9.04 -5.10
CA PRO A 10 -21.13 -7.85 -4.43
C PRO A 10 -20.75 -8.14 -2.98
N VAL A 11 -19.64 -7.54 -2.53
CA VAL A 11 -19.10 -7.74 -1.19
C VAL A 11 -19.53 -6.59 -0.28
N GLY A 12 -20.10 -6.93 0.89
CA GLY A 12 -20.36 -5.99 1.97
C GLY A 12 -19.11 -5.87 2.85
N TYR A 13 -18.66 -4.64 3.10
CA TYR A 13 -17.49 -4.36 3.92
C TYR A 13 -17.87 -3.62 5.20
N ILE A 14 -17.58 -4.20 6.36
CA ILE A 14 -17.76 -3.59 7.67
C ILE A 14 -16.37 -3.33 8.26
N PRO A 15 -15.95 -2.05 8.34
CA PRO A 15 -14.62 -1.70 8.81
C PRO A 15 -14.43 -2.06 10.29
N ALA A 16 -13.45 -2.90 10.60
CA ALA A 16 -13.10 -3.31 11.97
C ALA A 16 -11.61 -3.13 12.29
N GLY A 17 -10.84 -2.59 11.36
CA GLY A 17 -9.41 -2.34 11.51
C GLY A 17 -9.11 -1.03 12.25
N SER A 18 -7.83 -0.79 12.54
CA SER A 18 -7.36 0.42 13.24
C SER A 18 -7.37 1.67 12.37
N THR A 19 -6.99 1.58 11.10
CA THR A 19 -6.88 2.71 10.17
C THR A 19 -8.07 2.80 9.23
N ASN A 20 -8.55 1.65 8.75
CA ASN A 20 -9.65 1.50 7.81
C ASN A 20 -9.47 2.35 6.53
N ASP A 21 -8.23 2.42 6.02
CA ASP A 21 -7.89 3.29 4.88
C ASP A 21 -8.64 2.90 3.60
N PHE A 22 -8.80 1.60 3.33
CA PHE A 22 -9.62 1.10 2.22
C PHE A 22 -11.07 1.58 2.31
N ALA A 23 -11.71 1.44 3.48
CA ALA A 23 -13.06 1.92 3.69
C ALA A 23 -13.17 3.45 3.53
N ARG A 24 -12.18 4.19 4.03
CA ARG A 24 -12.14 5.66 3.92
C ARG A 24 -11.99 6.12 2.48
N GLY A 25 -11.13 5.47 1.71
CA GLY A 25 -10.97 5.76 0.28
C GLY A 25 -12.27 5.58 -0.49
N LEU A 26 -13.03 4.54 -0.18
CA LEU A 26 -14.34 4.25 -0.74
C LEU A 26 -15.50 5.00 -0.05
N GLN A 27 -15.21 5.87 0.92
CA GLN A 27 -16.19 6.60 1.73
C GLN A 27 -17.19 5.70 2.49
N ILE A 28 -16.84 4.44 2.71
CA ILE A 28 -17.64 3.49 3.49
C ILE A 28 -17.63 3.93 4.96
N PRO A 29 -18.80 4.05 5.61
CA PRO A 29 -18.87 4.45 7.01
C PRO A 29 -18.09 3.50 7.93
N THR A 30 -17.39 4.06 8.91
CA THR A 30 -16.58 3.26 9.85
C THR A 30 -17.36 2.76 11.07
N THR A 31 -18.60 3.21 11.27
CA THR A 31 -19.49 2.65 12.31
C THR A 31 -20.24 1.45 11.75
N PRO A 32 -20.31 0.32 12.48
CA PRO A 32 -20.93 -0.91 11.96
C PRO A 32 -22.38 -0.73 11.46
N GLU A 33 -23.19 0.02 12.20
CA GLU A 33 -24.61 0.24 11.85
C GLU A 33 -24.74 0.98 10.51
N LYS A 34 -23.92 2.02 10.29
CA LYS A 34 -23.92 2.78 9.03
C LYS A 34 -23.33 1.98 7.88
N ALA A 35 -22.34 1.13 8.14
CA ALA A 35 -21.78 0.24 7.13
C ALA A 35 -22.81 -0.81 6.69
N VAL A 36 -23.56 -1.39 7.62
CA VAL A 36 -24.69 -2.28 7.31
C VAL A 36 -25.75 -1.54 6.50
N GLN A 37 -26.12 -0.30 6.88
CA GLN A 37 -27.08 0.48 6.11
C GLN A 37 -26.59 0.74 4.67
N CYS A 38 -25.30 1.03 4.50
CA CYS A 38 -24.70 1.19 3.19
C CYS A 38 -24.85 -0.07 2.31
N ILE A 39 -24.71 -1.26 2.90
CA ILE A 39 -24.94 -2.53 2.20
C ILE A 39 -26.42 -2.68 1.82
N LEU A 40 -27.33 -2.35 2.74
CA LEU A 40 -28.78 -2.44 2.50
C LEU A 40 -29.27 -1.44 1.45
N ASP A 41 -28.62 -0.29 1.31
CA ASP A 41 -28.94 0.71 0.29
C ASP A 41 -28.62 0.23 -1.13
N GLY A 42 -27.78 -0.80 -1.28
CA GLY A 42 -27.61 -1.56 -2.52
C GLY A 42 -26.77 -0.87 -3.61
N ASN A 43 -26.12 0.28 -3.32
CA ASN A 43 -25.23 0.91 -4.31
C ASN A 43 -23.90 0.19 -4.35
N THR A 44 -23.38 -0.11 -5.54
CA THR A 44 -22.10 -0.81 -5.72
C THR A 44 -21.14 0.00 -6.56
N LEU A 45 -19.84 -0.19 -6.30
CA LEU A 45 -18.75 0.26 -7.12
C LEU A 45 -17.94 -0.96 -7.56
N CYS A 46 -17.53 -0.97 -8.83
CA CYS A 46 -16.63 -1.98 -9.34
C CYS A 46 -15.20 -1.51 -9.12
N CYS A 47 -14.40 -2.29 -8.41
CA CYS A 47 -13.02 -1.92 -8.05
C CYS A 47 -12.02 -2.89 -8.64
N ASP A 48 -10.83 -2.38 -8.87
CA ASP A 48 -9.65 -3.14 -9.19
C ASP A 48 -9.16 -3.90 -7.96
N ILE A 49 -8.54 -5.05 -8.19
CA ILE A 49 -7.94 -5.90 -7.15
C ILE A 49 -6.52 -6.24 -7.56
N GLY A 50 -5.60 -6.17 -6.61
CA GLY A 50 -4.24 -6.62 -6.84
C GLY A 50 -4.11 -8.14 -6.74
N LYS A 51 -3.35 -8.73 -7.65
CA LYS A 51 -2.83 -10.08 -7.53
C LYS A 51 -1.33 -10.00 -7.28
N PHE A 52 -0.87 -10.52 -6.16
CA PHE A 52 0.53 -10.63 -5.76
C PHE A 52 0.91 -12.11 -5.78
N ASN A 53 1.65 -12.55 -6.78
CA ASN A 53 1.90 -13.98 -7.03
C ASN A 53 0.56 -14.75 -7.05
N GLU A 54 0.33 -15.65 -6.10
CA GLU A 54 -0.91 -16.43 -5.98
C GLU A 54 -1.94 -15.83 -5.01
N HIS A 55 -1.66 -14.67 -4.41
CA HIS A 55 -2.53 -14.02 -3.42
C HIS A 55 -3.20 -12.78 -4.00
N TYR A 56 -4.36 -12.43 -3.47
CA TYR A 56 -5.07 -11.20 -3.83
C TYR A 56 -4.99 -10.19 -2.69
N PHE A 57 -4.94 -8.91 -3.04
CA PHE A 57 -5.02 -7.80 -2.09
C PHE A 57 -5.94 -6.70 -2.60
N THR A 58 -6.56 -5.97 -1.67
CA THR A 58 -7.50 -4.90 -1.97
C THR A 58 -6.92 -3.52 -1.79
N TYR A 59 -5.85 -3.41 -1.01
CA TYR A 59 -5.33 -2.14 -0.52
C TYR A 59 -3.86 -1.93 -0.87
N VAL A 60 -2.95 -2.74 -0.34
CA VAL A 60 -1.51 -2.54 -0.50
C VAL A 60 -0.71 -3.82 -0.41
N ALA A 61 0.28 -3.97 -1.30
CA ALA A 61 1.40 -4.88 -1.14
C ALA A 61 2.67 -4.05 -0.91
N ALA A 62 3.46 -4.38 0.11
CA ALA A 62 4.62 -3.57 0.50
C ALA A 62 5.77 -4.41 1.05
N PHE A 63 7.01 -3.89 0.92
CA PHE A 63 8.22 -4.45 1.51
C PHE A 63 9.07 -3.37 2.20
N GLY A 64 9.96 -3.80 3.09
CA GLY A 64 10.99 -2.95 3.70
C GLY A 64 10.57 -2.33 5.02
N ALA A 65 11.10 -1.15 5.32
CA ALA A 65 11.12 -0.50 6.62
C ALA A 65 9.84 -0.54 7.46
N LEU A 66 8.72 -0.22 6.84
CA LEU A 66 7.45 -0.09 7.57
C LEU A 66 6.77 -1.43 7.80
N THR A 67 7.16 -2.46 7.07
CA THR A 67 6.61 -3.81 7.23
C THR A 67 7.25 -4.52 8.42
N GLU A 68 8.57 -4.38 8.61
CA GLU A 68 9.29 -4.98 9.75
C GLU A 68 8.82 -4.39 11.09
N ILE A 69 8.57 -3.07 11.13
CA ILE A 69 8.05 -2.39 12.33
C ILE A 69 6.64 -2.87 12.70
N SER A 70 5.81 -3.21 11.72
CA SER A 70 4.44 -3.70 11.97
C SER A 70 4.41 -5.01 12.73
N TYR A 71 5.40 -5.90 12.54
CA TYR A 71 5.49 -7.17 13.24
C TYR A 71 6.12 -7.08 14.63
N GLN A 72 7.01 -6.11 14.86
CA GLN A 72 7.77 -6.00 16.11
C GLN A 72 7.12 -5.09 17.16
N THR A 73 6.13 -4.28 16.79
CA THR A 73 5.52 -3.32 17.72
C THR A 73 4.33 -3.94 18.45
N PRO A 74 4.38 -4.09 19.79
CA PRO A 74 3.25 -4.57 20.58
C PRO A 74 2.01 -3.67 20.36
N GLN A 75 0.82 -4.28 20.26
CA GLN A 75 -0.45 -3.57 20.00
C GLN A 75 -0.74 -2.46 21.01
N ASN A 76 -0.21 -2.55 22.23
CA ASN A 76 -0.39 -1.54 23.28
C ASN A 76 0.22 -0.17 22.94
N TYR A 77 1.28 -0.11 22.11
CA TYR A 77 1.90 1.16 21.70
C TYR A 77 1.12 1.86 20.58
N LYS A 78 0.38 1.11 19.77
CA LYS A 78 -0.45 1.66 18.68
C LYS A 78 -1.60 2.52 19.21
N ASN A 79 -2.08 2.24 20.43
CA ASN A 79 -3.26 2.89 21.02
C ASN A 79 -2.92 4.15 21.86
N VAL A 80 -1.68 4.29 22.34
CA VAL A 80 -1.32 5.33 23.32
C VAL A 80 -0.70 6.57 22.70
N LEU A 81 0.05 6.44 21.62
CA LEU A 81 0.85 7.54 21.08
C LEU A 81 0.30 8.20 19.80
N GLY A 82 -0.79 7.70 19.24
CA GLY A 82 -1.36 8.22 18.00
C GLY A 82 -0.48 7.94 16.76
N HIS A 83 -1.06 8.12 15.59
CA HIS A 83 -0.45 7.80 14.29
C HIS A 83 0.85 8.58 14.01
N ALA A 84 0.88 9.87 14.39
CA ALA A 84 2.03 10.74 14.18
C ALA A 84 3.28 10.30 14.99
N ALA A 85 3.09 9.84 16.23
CA ALA A 85 4.22 9.37 17.05
C ALA A 85 4.75 8.00 16.58
N TYR A 86 3.88 7.14 16.05
CA TYR A 86 4.29 5.89 15.40
C TYR A 86 5.18 6.15 14.18
N LEU A 87 4.83 7.17 13.39
CA LEU A 87 5.58 7.60 12.24
C LEU A 87 6.93 8.22 12.59
N LEU A 88 6.94 9.13 13.58
CA LEU A 88 8.17 9.75 14.06
C LEU A 88 9.13 8.70 14.63
N ASN A 89 8.60 7.68 15.30
CA ASN A 89 9.41 6.55 15.79
C ASN A 89 9.95 5.69 14.63
N GLY A 90 9.12 5.40 13.63
CA GLY A 90 9.55 4.73 12.39
C GLY A 90 10.63 5.52 11.66
N ILE A 91 10.45 6.82 11.52
CA ILE A 91 11.43 7.74 10.93
C ILE A 91 12.74 7.77 11.72
N ALA A 92 12.71 7.78 13.05
CA ALA A 92 13.91 7.75 13.90
C ALA A 92 14.73 6.47 13.73
N HIS A 93 14.10 5.37 13.31
CA HIS A 93 14.76 4.10 13.04
C HIS A 93 15.20 3.90 11.58
N LEU A 94 14.85 4.81 10.65
CA LEU A 94 15.25 4.73 9.24
C LEU A 94 16.76 4.52 9.02
N PRO A 95 17.70 5.12 9.83
CA PRO A 95 19.12 4.87 9.66
C PRO A 95 19.54 3.42 9.92
N THR A 96 18.75 2.68 10.71
CA THR A 96 19.02 1.28 11.05
C THR A 96 18.37 0.30 10.09
N ILE A 97 17.51 0.80 9.18
CA ILE A 97 16.80 -0.02 8.24
C ILE A 97 17.73 -0.41 7.10
N LYS A 98 17.81 -1.70 6.85
CA LYS A 98 18.60 -2.24 5.76
C LYS A 98 17.89 -1.96 4.44
N ALA A 99 18.54 -1.19 3.56
CA ALA A 99 18.07 -1.07 2.20
C ALA A 99 18.22 -2.40 1.46
N ARG A 100 17.36 -2.64 0.49
CA ARG A 100 17.33 -3.84 -0.33
C ARG A 100 17.59 -3.48 -1.78
N LYS A 101 18.52 -4.18 -2.40
CA LYS A 101 18.78 -4.00 -3.83
C LYS A 101 17.70 -4.69 -4.64
N MET A 102 16.89 -3.90 -5.32
CA MET A 102 15.76 -4.38 -6.09
C MET A 102 15.89 -4.01 -7.56
N ARG A 103 15.39 -4.90 -8.41
CA ARG A 103 15.12 -4.66 -9.82
C ARG A 103 13.61 -4.61 -10.00
N ILE A 104 13.14 -3.54 -10.60
CA ILE A 104 11.72 -3.23 -10.84
C ILE A 104 11.52 -3.17 -12.35
N GLU A 105 10.60 -3.97 -12.86
CA GLU A 105 10.30 -4.05 -14.29
C GLU A 105 8.82 -3.75 -14.52
N TYR A 106 8.53 -2.74 -15.34
CA TYR A 106 7.18 -2.34 -15.73
C TYR A 106 7.22 -1.64 -17.10
N ASP A 107 6.24 -1.89 -17.94
CA ASP A 107 6.04 -1.23 -19.24
C ASP A 107 7.33 -1.09 -20.09
N GLY A 108 8.21 -2.11 -20.06
CA GLY A 108 9.50 -2.10 -20.75
C GLY A 108 10.58 -1.25 -20.05
N THR A 109 10.28 -0.62 -18.93
CA THR A 109 11.24 0.12 -18.09
C THR A 109 11.84 -0.80 -17.05
N ILE A 110 13.14 -0.63 -16.80
CA ILE A 110 13.88 -1.35 -15.75
C ILE A 110 14.53 -0.31 -14.83
N LEU A 111 14.27 -0.43 -13.52
CA LEU A 111 14.93 0.34 -12.47
C LEU A 111 15.71 -0.62 -11.57
N GLU A 112 16.95 -0.29 -11.25
CA GLU A 112 17.77 -1.03 -10.28
C GLU A 112 18.36 -0.03 -9.28
N ASN A 113 17.96 -0.15 -8.00
CA ASN A 113 18.44 0.71 -6.92
C ASN A 113 18.37 -0.01 -5.58
N ASP A 114 19.01 0.63 -4.57
CA ASP A 114 18.82 0.29 -3.16
C ASP A 114 17.60 1.01 -2.62
N TYR A 115 16.58 0.25 -2.20
CA TYR A 115 15.33 0.79 -1.67
C TYR A 115 15.19 0.49 -0.18
N LEU A 116 14.75 1.48 0.59
CA LEU A 116 14.38 1.33 2.00
C LEU A 116 12.96 0.77 2.15
N TYR A 117 12.09 1.12 1.21
CA TYR A 117 10.68 0.77 1.24
C TYR A 117 10.11 0.77 -0.17
N GLY A 118 9.15 -0.09 -0.41
CA GLY A 118 8.37 -0.09 -1.64
C GLY A 118 6.94 -0.53 -1.37
N MET A 119 6.01 0.09 -2.09
CA MET A 119 4.60 -0.30 -2.06
C MET A 119 3.97 -0.22 -3.43
N VAL A 120 3.03 -1.11 -3.65
CA VAL A 120 2.10 -1.13 -4.78
C VAL A 120 0.70 -1.07 -4.20
N THR A 121 -0.07 -0.05 -4.56
CA THR A 121 -1.36 0.20 -3.94
C THR A 121 -2.42 0.60 -4.97
N ASN A 122 -3.67 0.25 -4.66
CA ASN A 122 -4.87 0.75 -5.31
C ASN A 122 -5.67 1.56 -4.28
N ALA A 123 -5.12 2.67 -3.80
CA ALA A 123 -5.76 3.46 -2.75
C ALA A 123 -5.34 4.92 -2.80
N THR A 124 -6.27 5.81 -2.48
CA THR A 124 -6.07 7.26 -2.42
C THR A 124 -5.16 7.71 -1.27
N SER A 125 -4.95 6.85 -0.28
CA SER A 125 -4.01 7.10 0.81
C SER A 125 -3.52 5.81 1.44
N VAL A 126 -2.28 5.80 1.90
CA VAL A 126 -1.71 4.69 2.66
C VAL A 126 -1.30 5.19 4.04
N ALA A 127 -1.86 4.54 5.08
CA ALA A 127 -1.60 4.82 6.50
C ALA A 127 -1.73 6.31 6.87
N LYS A 128 -2.52 7.10 6.15
CA LYS A 128 -2.63 8.58 6.25
C LYS A 128 -1.30 9.33 6.03
N LEU A 129 -0.27 8.63 5.53
CA LEU A 129 1.06 9.15 5.27
C LEU A 129 1.21 9.70 3.88
N LEU A 130 0.61 9.00 2.93
CA LEU A 130 0.69 9.30 1.54
C LEU A 130 -0.73 9.57 1.06
N SER A 131 -1.02 10.83 0.75
CA SER A 131 -2.22 11.18 0.00
C SER A 131 -1.84 11.17 -1.46
N LEU A 132 -2.42 10.25 -2.21
CA LEU A 132 -2.32 10.18 -3.65
C LEU A 132 -3.56 10.90 -4.20
N SER A 133 -3.37 12.01 -4.90
CA SER A 133 -4.43 12.66 -5.66
C SER A 133 -4.67 11.85 -6.93
N ASP A 134 -5.91 11.81 -7.37
CA ASP A 134 -6.29 11.28 -8.67
C ASP A 134 -6.20 9.75 -8.83
N VAL A 135 -6.34 8.99 -7.73
CA VAL A 135 -6.49 7.53 -7.80
C VAL A 135 -7.92 7.21 -8.26
N GLU A 136 -8.03 6.49 -9.35
CA GLU A 136 -9.26 5.89 -9.83
C GLU A 136 -9.31 4.42 -9.39
N TRP A 137 -10.48 3.96 -8.96
CA TRP A 137 -10.63 2.61 -8.41
C TRP A 137 -10.79 1.51 -9.46
N ASP A 138 -10.89 1.88 -10.73
CA ASP A 138 -11.30 0.97 -11.81
C ASP A 138 -10.58 1.23 -13.15
N ASP A 139 -9.44 1.92 -13.11
CA ASP A 139 -8.68 2.28 -14.31
C ASP A 139 -7.66 1.21 -14.75
N GLY A 140 -7.48 0.15 -13.98
CA GLY A 140 -6.57 -0.95 -14.28
C GLY A 140 -5.11 -0.66 -13.90
N LEU A 141 -4.83 0.38 -13.15
CA LEU A 141 -3.49 0.77 -12.78
C LEU A 141 -3.30 0.76 -11.25
N PHE A 142 -2.07 0.53 -10.82
CA PHE A 142 -1.61 0.74 -9.46
C PHE A 142 -0.76 1.99 -9.37
N GLU A 143 -0.73 2.60 -8.20
CA GLU A 143 0.28 3.54 -7.78
C GLU A 143 1.45 2.77 -7.15
N VAL A 144 2.62 2.89 -7.77
CA VAL A 144 3.86 2.31 -7.25
C VAL A 144 4.73 3.41 -6.68
N THR A 145 5.08 3.27 -5.41
CA THR A 145 5.98 4.21 -4.71
C THR A 145 7.14 3.44 -4.10
N LEU A 146 8.35 3.85 -4.45
CA LEU A 146 9.58 3.26 -3.96
C LEU A 146 10.43 4.36 -3.33
N ILE A 147 10.96 4.11 -2.13
CA ILE A 147 11.82 5.05 -1.40
C ILE A 147 13.26 4.58 -1.51
N ARG A 148 14.07 5.36 -2.21
CA ARG A 148 15.49 5.08 -2.39
C ARG A 148 16.28 5.29 -1.10
N LYS A 149 17.36 4.53 -0.95
CA LYS A 149 18.31 4.73 0.13
C LYS A 149 19.04 6.06 -0.03
N PRO A 150 19.00 6.97 0.96
CA PRO A 150 19.85 8.16 0.98
C PRO A 150 21.33 7.78 1.02
N THR A 151 22.17 8.52 0.32
CA THR A 151 23.63 8.29 0.25
C THR A 151 24.41 8.98 1.37
N ASP A 152 23.84 10.01 1.97
CA ASP A 152 24.45 10.80 3.04
C ASP A 152 23.41 11.34 4.04
N LEU A 153 23.89 11.97 5.11
CA LEU A 153 23.05 12.53 6.18
C LEU A 153 22.18 13.72 5.72
N VAL A 154 22.61 14.47 4.71
CA VAL A 154 21.84 15.60 4.19
C VAL A 154 20.63 15.08 3.43
N GLN A 155 20.84 14.12 2.53
CA GLN A 155 19.75 13.45 1.82
C GLN A 155 18.81 12.74 2.79
N PHE A 156 19.35 12.09 3.81
CA PHE A 156 18.53 11.47 4.85
C PHE A 156 17.62 12.49 5.55
N HIS A 157 18.18 13.64 5.94
CA HIS A 157 17.37 14.71 6.56
C HIS A 157 16.30 15.26 5.61
N GLN A 158 16.62 15.44 4.34
CA GLN A 158 15.67 15.87 3.31
C GLN A 158 14.56 14.84 3.09
N LEU A 159 14.90 13.55 3.03
CA LEU A 159 13.88 12.48 2.96
C LEU A 159 12.92 12.55 4.15
N ILE A 160 13.44 12.72 5.38
CA ILE A 160 12.60 12.88 6.57
C ILE A 160 11.66 14.07 6.45
N LEU A 161 12.17 15.23 6.01
CA LEU A 161 11.34 16.42 5.81
C LEU A 161 10.27 16.21 4.74
N SER A 162 10.60 15.55 3.64
CA SER A 162 9.65 15.22 2.57
C SER A 162 8.53 14.31 3.07
N LEU A 163 8.88 13.27 3.84
CA LEU A 163 7.89 12.37 4.45
C LEU A 163 7.02 13.09 5.48
N ALA A 164 7.62 13.97 6.33
CA ALA A 164 6.89 14.73 7.35
C ALA A 164 5.91 15.75 6.75
N ASN A 165 6.25 16.33 5.61
CA ASN A 165 5.41 17.32 4.91
C ASN A 165 4.42 16.69 3.92
N PHE A 166 4.38 15.36 3.81
CA PHE A 166 3.54 14.63 2.84
C PHE A 166 3.70 15.06 1.38
N GLN A 167 4.86 15.64 1.04
CA GLN A 167 5.14 16.15 -0.30
C GLN A 167 5.94 15.14 -1.13
N LEU A 168 5.28 14.07 -1.56
CA LEU A 168 5.91 13.09 -2.47
C LEU A 168 6.28 13.69 -3.86
N GLY A 169 5.68 14.81 -4.20
CA GLY A 169 5.90 15.45 -5.50
C GLY A 169 7.10 16.40 -5.59
N ALA A 170 7.61 16.91 -4.46
CA ALA A 170 8.62 17.97 -4.45
C ALA A 170 10.06 17.47 -4.65
N GLU A 171 10.37 16.23 -4.26
CA GLU A 171 11.73 15.70 -4.29
C GLU A 171 11.79 14.31 -4.95
N ARG A 172 11.60 14.29 -6.26
CA ARG A 172 11.70 13.07 -7.10
C ARG A 172 13.02 12.30 -6.96
N GLN A 173 14.06 12.91 -6.40
CA GLN A 173 15.36 12.26 -6.25
C GLN A 173 15.37 11.10 -5.23
N TYR A 174 14.41 11.10 -4.27
CA TYR A 174 14.32 10.05 -3.25
C TYR A 174 13.21 9.04 -3.53
N PHE A 175 12.33 9.35 -4.47
CA PHE A 175 11.17 8.55 -4.78
C PHE A 175 11.17 8.16 -6.25
N ASP A 176 10.93 6.87 -6.52
CA ASP A 176 10.38 6.43 -7.79
C ASP A 176 8.88 6.30 -7.63
N TYR A 177 8.14 7.09 -8.39
CA TYR A 177 6.68 7.02 -8.43
C TYR A 177 6.24 6.85 -9.89
N PHE A 178 5.42 5.86 -10.14
CA PHE A 178 4.84 5.58 -11.45
C PHE A 178 3.53 4.81 -11.28
N ARG A 179 2.77 4.70 -12.37
CA ARG A 179 1.56 3.90 -12.46
C ARG A 179 1.78 2.77 -13.45
N ALA A 180 1.30 1.58 -13.13
CA ALA A 180 1.42 0.40 -14.00
C ALA A 180 0.31 -0.61 -13.70
N SER A 181 -0.09 -1.37 -14.71
CA SER A 181 -1.02 -2.50 -14.54
C SER A 181 -0.31 -3.79 -14.12
N HIS A 182 0.99 -3.87 -14.38
CA HIS A 182 1.83 -5.00 -14.04
C HIS A 182 3.22 -4.55 -13.64
N VAL A 183 3.73 -5.11 -12.56
CA VAL A 183 5.08 -4.84 -12.04
C VAL A 183 5.72 -6.14 -11.59
N THR A 184 6.94 -6.38 -12.05
CA THR A 184 7.79 -7.45 -11.52
C THR A 184 8.86 -6.85 -10.63
N ILE A 185 8.93 -7.29 -9.38
CA ILE A 185 9.92 -6.84 -8.41
C ILE A 185 10.80 -8.01 -8.00
N THR A 186 12.08 -7.92 -8.34
CA THR A 186 13.09 -8.94 -8.05
C THR A 186 14.04 -8.44 -6.97
N ASN A 187 14.15 -9.21 -5.88
CA ASN A 187 15.19 -9.01 -4.87
C ASN A 187 16.53 -9.49 -5.42
N LEU A 188 17.52 -8.61 -5.50
CA LEU A 188 18.88 -8.91 -5.98
C LEU A 188 19.85 -9.28 -4.85
N ASP A 189 19.46 -9.04 -3.58
CA ASP A 189 20.24 -9.47 -2.43
C ASP A 189 20.15 -10.98 -2.22
N GLU A 190 21.11 -11.54 -1.47
CA GLU A 190 21.08 -12.94 -1.03
C GLU A 190 20.05 -13.17 0.08
N GLU A 191 19.80 -12.14 0.90
CA GLU A 191 18.84 -12.22 2.00
C GLU A 191 17.41 -12.12 1.50
N GLU A 192 16.54 -12.88 2.13
CA GLU A 192 15.11 -12.83 1.88
C GLU A 192 14.51 -11.50 2.31
N VAL A 193 13.49 -11.05 1.57
CA VAL A 193 12.74 -9.83 1.87
C VAL A 193 11.29 -10.21 2.10
N ALA A 194 10.83 -10.00 3.34
CA ALA A 194 9.42 -10.23 3.66
C ALA A 194 8.53 -9.14 3.08
N TRP A 195 7.40 -9.58 2.53
CA TRP A 195 6.34 -8.72 2.04
C TRP A 195 5.14 -8.74 2.98
N THR A 196 4.39 -7.64 2.98
CA THR A 196 3.05 -7.57 3.56
C THR A 196 2.01 -7.34 2.48
N ILE A 197 0.86 -7.97 2.64
CA ILE A 197 -0.32 -7.82 1.78
C ILE A 197 -1.49 -7.46 2.69
N ASP A 198 -2.06 -6.27 2.51
CA ASP A 198 -3.17 -5.75 3.34
C ASP A 198 -2.90 -5.83 4.86
N GLY A 199 -1.61 -5.74 5.25
CA GLY A 199 -1.17 -5.81 6.65
C GLY A 199 -0.83 -7.20 7.18
N GLU A 200 -1.00 -8.24 6.38
CA GLU A 200 -0.66 -9.62 6.71
C GLU A 200 0.64 -10.06 5.99
N TYR A 201 1.25 -11.14 6.46
CA TYR A 201 2.46 -11.68 5.83
C TYR A 201 2.17 -12.21 4.42
N GLY A 202 2.84 -11.64 3.42
CA GLY A 202 2.67 -11.94 1.99
C GLY A 202 3.69 -12.90 1.39
N GLY A 203 4.65 -13.38 2.19
CA GLY A 203 5.73 -14.24 1.71
C GLY A 203 7.08 -13.52 1.60
N ASN A 204 8.08 -14.21 1.09
CA ASN A 204 9.48 -13.76 0.95
C ASN A 204 10.11 -14.21 -0.36
N GLN A 205 9.32 -14.41 -1.39
CA GLN A 205 9.80 -14.85 -2.69
C GLN A 205 10.80 -13.85 -3.27
N ARG A 206 11.80 -14.38 -3.99
CA ARG A 206 12.83 -13.55 -4.63
C ARG A 206 12.27 -12.73 -5.79
N VAL A 207 11.36 -13.30 -6.55
CA VAL A 207 10.66 -12.64 -7.66
C VAL A 207 9.20 -12.54 -7.30
N ASN A 208 8.65 -11.34 -7.38
CA ASN A 208 7.26 -11.06 -7.07
C ASN A 208 6.58 -10.41 -8.28
N GLU A 209 5.55 -11.06 -8.77
CA GLU A 209 4.72 -10.56 -9.86
C GLU A 209 3.45 -9.93 -9.27
N ILE A 210 3.19 -8.68 -9.64
CA ILE A 210 2.06 -7.92 -9.14
C ILE A 210 1.26 -7.44 -10.34
N SER A 211 0.01 -7.88 -10.44
CA SER A 211 -0.87 -7.59 -11.58
C SER A 211 -2.19 -7.00 -11.11
N ASN A 212 -2.67 -5.98 -11.80
CA ASN A 212 -4.00 -5.43 -11.60
C ASN A 212 -5.04 -6.34 -12.26
N CYS A 213 -6.03 -6.75 -11.48
CA CYS A 213 -7.24 -7.41 -11.96
C CYS A 213 -8.34 -6.34 -12.08
N GLN A 214 -8.40 -5.70 -13.24
CA GLN A 214 -9.29 -4.58 -13.46
C GLN A 214 -10.76 -4.97 -13.27
N LYS A 215 -11.50 -4.13 -12.51
CA LYS A 215 -12.94 -4.28 -12.24
C LYS A 215 -13.35 -5.65 -11.70
N ALA A 216 -12.47 -6.26 -10.91
CA ALA A 216 -12.65 -7.63 -10.45
C ALA A 216 -13.51 -7.77 -9.19
N LEU A 217 -13.78 -6.69 -8.46
CA LEU A 217 -14.57 -6.73 -7.23
C LEU A 217 -15.70 -5.71 -7.27
N ASN A 218 -16.93 -6.19 -7.10
CA ASN A 218 -18.07 -5.33 -6.78
C ASN A 218 -18.18 -5.18 -5.26
N ILE A 219 -18.16 -3.93 -4.77
CA ILE A 219 -18.28 -3.64 -3.34
C ILE A 219 -19.39 -2.64 -3.07
N PHE A 220 -20.15 -2.85 -1.99
CA PHE A 220 -21.17 -1.91 -1.58
C PHE A 220 -20.55 -0.61 -1.05
N VAL A 221 -20.97 0.52 -1.60
CA VAL A 221 -20.49 1.86 -1.26
C VAL A 221 -21.66 2.81 -1.00
N PRO A 222 -21.46 3.93 -0.28
CA PRO A 222 -22.46 4.97 -0.17
C PRO A 222 -22.82 5.53 -1.55
N LYS A 223 -24.04 6.01 -1.72
CA LYS A 223 -24.44 6.71 -2.94
C LYS A 223 -23.52 7.90 -3.17
N GLN A 224 -22.79 7.87 -4.26
CA GLN A 224 -21.97 9.02 -4.68
C GLN A 224 -22.89 10.20 -4.99
N LYS A 225 -22.52 11.38 -4.51
CA LYS A 225 -23.28 12.61 -4.70
C LYS A 225 -22.97 13.24 -6.06
#